data_2cb0c74a8dab2ef7cfb8498ae7deaada
#
_entry.id   2cb0c74a8dab2ef7cfb8498ae7deaada
#
_cell.length_a   1.000
_cell.length_b   1.000
_cell.length_c   1.000
_cell.angle_alpha   90.00
_cell.angle_beta   90.00
_cell.angle_gamma   90.00
#
_symmetry.space_group_name_H-M   'P 1'
#
loop_
_entity.id
_entity.type
_entity.pdbx_description
1 polymer ?
#
loop_
_entity_poly.entity_id
_entity_poly.type
_entity_poly.pdbx_seq_one_letter_code
_entity_poly.pdbx_strand_id
1 'polypeptide(L)'
;MDKIVSLAKARGFVYPGSEIYGGLANTWDYGNLGVELKNNVKKAWWKKFIQESPFNVGVDCAILMNPQTWIASGHLGGFSDPLMDCKQCHERFRADKVIEDYCAENNIELDGAVDAWTQEQMKNFIDENQIPCPTCGKHDFTDIRQFNLMFKTFQGVTEDAKNTVYLRPETAQGIFVNFKNVQRTSRKKIPCLLYTSPSPRD
;
A
#
# COMPACT_ATOMS: atom_id res chain seq x y z
N MET A 1 -1.10 21.04 -7.73
CA MET A 1 -1.75 20.13 -6.75
C MET A 1 -2.24 20.90 -5.53
N ASP A 2 -1.44 21.77 -4.93
CA ASP A 2 -1.71 22.47 -3.63
C ASP A 2 -3.00 23.29 -3.60
N LYS A 3 -3.34 23.95 -4.71
CA LYS A 3 -4.63 24.68 -4.82
C LYS A 3 -5.86 23.75 -4.68
N ILE A 4 -5.78 22.53 -5.23
CA ILE A 4 -6.85 21.53 -5.13
C ILE A 4 -6.95 21.03 -3.70
N VAL A 5 -5.83 20.73 -3.07
CA VAL A 5 -5.77 20.26 -1.66
C VAL A 5 -6.33 21.33 -0.73
N SER A 6 -5.90 22.59 -0.90
CA SER A 6 -6.42 23.72 -0.10
C SER A 6 -7.91 23.92 -0.28
N LEU A 7 -8.41 23.82 -1.51
CA LEU A 7 -9.85 23.93 -1.79
C LEU A 7 -10.62 22.77 -1.17
N ALA A 8 -10.11 21.55 -1.28
CA ALA A 8 -10.75 20.34 -0.73
C ALA A 8 -10.90 20.43 0.80
N LYS A 9 -9.86 20.91 1.51
CA LYS A 9 -9.92 21.17 2.94
C LYS A 9 -10.92 22.29 3.28
N ALA A 10 -10.83 23.44 2.62
CA ALA A 10 -11.69 24.59 2.88
C ALA A 10 -13.17 24.33 2.62
N ARG A 11 -13.51 23.42 1.71
CA ARG A 11 -14.88 23.07 1.33
C ARG A 11 -15.43 21.84 2.01
N GLY A 12 -14.68 21.20 2.93
CA GLY A 12 -15.16 20.05 3.68
C GLY A 12 -15.21 18.76 2.88
N PHE A 13 -14.31 18.59 1.93
CA PHE A 13 -14.11 17.29 1.29
C PHE A 13 -13.24 16.37 2.14
N VAL A 14 -12.16 16.88 2.69
CA VAL A 14 -11.24 16.12 3.55
C VAL A 14 -10.75 16.99 4.71
N TYR A 15 -10.47 16.34 5.83
CA TYR A 15 -9.81 16.92 6.99
C TYR A 15 -8.63 16.05 7.41
N PRO A 16 -7.55 16.61 7.99
CA PRO A 16 -6.54 15.78 8.64
C PRO A 16 -7.17 14.92 9.75
N GLY A 17 -6.87 13.63 9.77
CA GLY A 17 -7.41 12.73 10.79
C GLY A 17 -6.98 13.15 12.18
N SER A 18 -7.93 13.28 13.12
CA SER A 18 -7.67 13.70 14.50
C SER A 18 -7.05 15.09 14.63
N GLU A 19 -7.42 16.04 13.79
CA GLU A 19 -6.80 17.38 13.68
C GLU A 19 -6.75 18.14 15.01
N ILE A 20 -7.77 18.02 15.86
CA ILE A 20 -7.82 18.67 17.18
C ILE A 20 -6.69 18.24 18.14
N TYR A 21 -6.03 17.13 17.86
CA TYR A 21 -4.87 16.62 18.61
C TYR A 21 -3.56 16.75 17.82
N GLY A 22 -3.51 17.58 16.78
CA GLY A 22 -2.32 17.76 15.95
C GLY A 22 -2.25 16.87 14.71
N GLY A 23 -3.28 16.05 14.49
CA GLY A 23 -3.35 15.18 13.33
C GLY A 23 -2.51 13.89 13.44
N LEU A 24 -2.71 13.02 12.48
CA LEU A 24 -1.90 11.82 12.29
C LEU A 24 -1.42 11.79 10.82
N ALA A 25 -0.12 11.63 10.63
CA ALA A 25 0.49 11.64 9.30
C ALA A 25 -0.19 10.61 8.36
N ASN A 26 -0.45 11.02 7.13
CA ASN A 26 -1.07 10.21 6.08
C ASN A 26 -2.46 9.64 6.43
N THR A 27 -3.17 10.27 7.39
CA THR A 27 -4.52 9.89 7.80
C THR A 27 -5.48 11.04 7.57
N TRP A 28 -6.59 10.77 6.88
CA TRP A 28 -7.56 11.76 6.45
C TRP A 28 -8.98 11.30 6.75
N ASP A 29 -9.79 12.22 7.24
CA ASP A 29 -11.23 12.01 7.37
C ASP A 29 -11.94 12.59 6.15
N TYR A 30 -12.99 11.90 5.67
CA TYR A 30 -13.88 12.46 4.66
C TYR A 30 -14.86 13.39 5.34
N GLY A 31 -14.85 14.66 4.94
CA GLY A 31 -15.85 15.64 5.37
C GLY A 31 -17.23 15.40 4.72
N ASN A 32 -18.19 16.27 5.04
CA ASN A 32 -19.56 16.15 4.57
C ASN A 32 -19.71 16.08 3.03
N LEU A 33 -18.94 16.86 2.27
CA LEU A 33 -18.95 16.78 0.81
C LEU A 33 -18.09 15.60 0.30
N GLY A 34 -17.02 15.27 1.02
CA GLY A 34 -16.13 14.17 0.66
C GLY A 34 -16.81 12.80 0.74
N VAL A 35 -17.59 12.55 1.79
CA VAL A 35 -18.31 11.28 1.92
C VAL A 35 -19.36 11.08 0.82
N GLU A 36 -20.06 12.13 0.40
CA GLU A 36 -21.01 12.07 -0.71
C GLU A 36 -20.28 11.78 -2.03
N LEU A 37 -19.20 12.48 -2.32
CA LEU A 37 -18.37 12.22 -3.49
C LEU A 37 -17.86 10.78 -3.52
N LYS A 38 -17.25 10.31 -2.41
CA LYS A 38 -16.78 8.94 -2.24
C LYS A 38 -17.86 7.91 -2.54
N ASN A 39 -19.06 8.10 -1.97
CA ASN A 39 -20.17 7.17 -2.16
C ASN A 39 -20.67 7.17 -3.61
N ASN A 40 -20.69 8.32 -4.27
CA ASN A 40 -21.06 8.43 -5.68
C ASN A 40 -20.05 7.72 -6.59
N VAL A 41 -18.75 7.90 -6.33
CA VAL A 41 -17.69 7.18 -7.07
C VAL A 41 -17.82 5.66 -6.87
N LYS A 42 -18.01 5.20 -5.63
CA LYS A 42 -18.23 3.78 -5.33
C LYS A 42 -19.45 3.20 -6.04
N LYS A 43 -20.57 3.93 -6.04
CA LYS A 43 -21.81 3.51 -6.73
C LYS A 43 -21.62 3.40 -8.24
N ALA A 44 -20.95 4.40 -8.85
CA ALA A 44 -20.66 4.41 -10.28
C ALA A 44 -19.75 3.23 -10.67
N TRP A 45 -18.69 2.99 -9.88
CA TRP A 45 -17.78 1.87 -10.07
C TRP A 45 -18.52 0.52 -9.97
N TRP A 46 -19.28 0.33 -8.90
CA TRP A 46 -20.05 -0.91 -8.68
C TRP A 46 -21.04 -1.17 -9.79
N LYS A 47 -21.78 -0.14 -10.19
CA LYS A 47 -22.71 -0.22 -11.31
C LYS A 47 -21.99 -0.66 -12.58
N LYS A 48 -20.89 0.02 -12.93
CA LYS A 48 -20.16 -0.21 -14.17
C LYS A 48 -19.55 -1.59 -14.25
N PHE A 49 -18.85 -2.03 -13.21
CA PHE A 49 -18.05 -3.25 -13.25
C PHE A 49 -18.80 -4.49 -12.74
N ILE A 50 -19.80 -4.33 -11.89
CA ILE A 50 -20.52 -5.46 -11.32
C ILE A 50 -21.91 -5.60 -11.94
N GLN A 51 -22.74 -4.55 -11.89
CA GLN A 51 -24.15 -4.67 -12.25
C GLN A 51 -24.41 -4.68 -13.76
N GLU A 52 -23.62 -3.95 -14.55
CA GLU A 52 -23.74 -3.93 -16.01
C GLU A 52 -23.14 -5.15 -16.70
N SER A 53 -22.37 -5.97 -16.00
CA SER A 53 -21.77 -7.18 -16.54
C SER A 53 -22.56 -8.43 -16.13
N PRO A 54 -23.02 -9.25 -17.07
CA PRO A 54 -23.71 -10.49 -16.75
C PRO A 54 -22.80 -11.58 -16.17
N PHE A 55 -21.47 -11.40 -16.32
CA PHE A 55 -20.47 -12.39 -15.92
C PHE A 55 -19.79 -12.05 -14.58
N ASN A 56 -19.96 -10.83 -14.08
CA ASN A 56 -19.30 -10.40 -12.86
C ASN A 56 -20.21 -10.61 -11.66
N VAL A 57 -19.58 -10.92 -10.53
CA VAL A 57 -20.22 -10.96 -9.22
C VAL A 57 -19.34 -10.22 -8.22
N GLY A 58 -19.96 -9.57 -7.25
CA GLY A 58 -19.25 -8.83 -6.22
C GLY A 58 -19.02 -9.66 -4.96
N VAL A 59 -17.96 -9.37 -4.26
CA VAL A 59 -17.68 -9.86 -2.91
C VAL A 59 -17.10 -8.73 -2.07
N ASP A 60 -17.44 -8.70 -0.79
CA ASP A 60 -16.81 -7.80 0.19
C ASP A 60 -16.16 -8.65 1.27
N CYS A 61 -14.85 -8.73 1.22
CA CYS A 61 -14.05 -9.58 2.08
C CYS A 61 -13.61 -8.83 3.33
N ALA A 62 -13.44 -9.54 4.43
CA ALA A 62 -12.94 -8.98 5.68
C ALA A 62 -11.54 -8.36 5.50
N ILE A 63 -11.29 -7.25 6.18
CA ILE A 63 -9.96 -6.60 6.22
C ILE A 63 -8.95 -7.49 6.96
N LEU A 64 -9.38 -8.15 8.03
CA LEU A 64 -8.58 -9.14 8.76
C LEU A 64 -8.82 -10.53 8.17
N MET A 65 -7.75 -11.22 7.86
CA MET A 65 -7.78 -12.57 7.27
C MET A 65 -6.85 -13.50 8.04
N ASN A 66 -7.05 -14.80 7.89
CA ASN A 66 -6.14 -15.77 8.50
C ASN A 66 -4.71 -15.53 8.02
N PRO A 67 -3.71 -15.45 8.93
CA PRO A 67 -2.30 -15.21 8.57
C PRO A 67 -1.73 -16.19 7.53
N GLN A 68 -2.26 -17.41 7.44
CA GLN A 68 -1.87 -18.38 6.41
C GLN A 68 -2.13 -17.87 4.99
N THR A 69 -3.12 -17.01 4.80
CA THR A 69 -3.37 -16.37 3.49
C THR A 69 -2.16 -15.56 3.04
N TRP A 70 -1.53 -14.84 3.97
CA TRP A 70 -0.37 -13.99 3.70
C TRP A 70 0.93 -14.76 3.57
N ILE A 71 1.03 -15.91 4.25
CA ILE A 71 2.14 -16.86 4.05
C ILE A 71 2.05 -17.48 2.65
N ALA A 72 0.86 -18.00 2.29
CA ALA A 72 0.64 -18.65 1.00
C ALA A 72 0.82 -17.71 -0.21
N SER A 73 0.50 -16.42 -0.04
CA SER A 73 0.67 -15.39 -1.07
C SER A 73 2.05 -14.73 -1.09
N GLY A 74 2.96 -15.10 -0.15
CA GLY A 74 4.31 -14.56 -0.05
C GLY A 74 4.42 -13.18 0.61
N HIS A 75 3.32 -12.55 1.01
CA HIS A 75 3.33 -11.20 1.59
C HIS A 75 4.11 -11.11 2.91
N LEU A 76 4.07 -12.14 3.75
CA LEU A 76 4.81 -12.10 5.01
C LEU A 76 6.33 -12.20 4.81
N GLY A 77 6.78 -12.83 3.74
CA GLY A 77 8.20 -13.01 3.46
C GLY A 77 8.80 -11.98 2.50
N GLY A 78 8.01 -11.45 1.57
CA GLY A 78 8.51 -10.64 0.45
C GLY A 78 7.89 -9.25 0.30
N PHE A 79 6.84 -8.91 1.05
CA PHE A 79 6.21 -7.60 0.95
C PHE A 79 6.90 -6.60 1.88
N SER A 80 8.10 -6.20 1.50
CA SER A 80 8.93 -5.31 2.29
C SER A 80 9.71 -4.34 1.40
N ASP A 81 9.90 -3.12 1.88
CA ASP A 81 10.72 -2.11 1.22
C ASP A 81 12.12 -2.04 1.87
N PRO A 82 13.18 -1.87 1.06
CA PRO A 82 14.51 -1.57 1.57
C PRO A 82 14.59 -0.09 1.98
N LEU A 83 14.49 0.18 3.29
CA LEU A 83 14.48 1.53 3.82
C LEU A 83 15.84 1.90 4.43
N MET A 84 16.23 3.16 4.21
CA MET A 84 17.38 3.81 4.85
C MET A 84 17.00 5.20 5.31
N ASP A 85 17.62 5.69 6.37
CA ASP A 85 17.42 7.03 6.90
C ASP A 85 18.67 7.90 6.63
N CYS A 86 18.47 9.14 6.23
CA CYS A 86 19.57 10.11 6.20
C CYS A 86 19.89 10.55 7.63
N LYS A 87 21.15 10.40 8.08
CA LYS A 87 21.57 10.76 9.43
C LYS A 87 21.59 12.29 9.67
N GLN A 88 21.56 13.09 8.59
CA GLN A 88 21.64 14.54 8.68
C GLN A 88 20.28 15.23 8.76
N CYS A 89 19.35 14.87 7.88
CA CYS A 89 18.00 15.44 7.86
C CYS A 89 16.93 14.53 8.50
N HIS A 90 17.30 13.32 8.89
CA HIS A 90 16.42 12.31 9.50
C HIS A 90 15.23 11.88 8.62
N GLU A 91 15.29 12.17 7.32
CA GLU A 91 14.28 11.69 6.39
C GLU A 91 14.55 10.26 5.95
N ARG A 92 13.46 9.54 5.70
CA ARG A 92 13.46 8.13 5.30
C ARG A 92 13.22 7.98 3.82
N PHE A 93 14.02 7.13 3.19
CA PHE A 93 13.97 6.86 1.76
C PHE A 93 13.96 5.35 1.48
N ARG A 94 13.38 4.99 0.34
CA ARG A 94 13.55 3.68 -0.25
C ARG A 94 14.88 3.66 -1.00
N ALA A 95 15.75 2.74 -0.63
CA ALA A 95 17.08 2.64 -1.23
C ALA A 95 17.03 2.34 -2.73
N ASP A 96 16.14 1.43 -3.15
CA ASP A 96 15.91 1.10 -4.55
C ASP A 96 15.49 2.34 -5.38
N LYS A 97 14.59 3.17 -4.86
CA LYS A 97 14.15 4.38 -5.55
C LYS A 97 15.23 5.45 -5.65
N VAL A 98 16.00 5.64 -4.59
CA VAL A 98 17.12 6.58 -4.61
C VAL A 98 18.16 6.17 -5.67
N ILE A 99 18.42 4.87 -5.81
CA ILE A 99 19.31 4.34 -6.86
C ILE A 99 18.71 4.57 -8.25
N GLU A 100 17.44 4.21 -8.46
CA GLU A 100 16.77 4.38 -9.75
C GLU A 100 16.76 5.85 -10.20
N ASP A 101 16.39 6.76 -9.30
CA ASP A 101 16.36 8.20 -9.57
C ASP A 101 17.74 8.73 -9.91
N TYR A 102 18.78 8.36 -9.14
CA TYR A 102 20.16 8.74 -9.40
C TYR A 102 20.66 8.23 -10.77
N CYS A 103 20.36 6.96 -11.10
CA CYS A 103 20.76 6.40 -12.39
C CYS A 103 20.05 7.08 -13.56
N ALA A 104 18.76 7.41 -13.41
CA ALA A 104 18.00 8.14 -14.41
C ALA A 104 18.58 9.57 -14.64
N GLU A 105 18.94 10.28 -13.58
CA GLU A 105 19.53 11.62 -13.66
C GLU A 105 20.94 11.62 -14.31
N ASN A 106 21.71 10.56 -14.09
CA ASN A 106 23.10 10.45 -14.59
C ASN A 106 23.22 9.60 -15.87
N ASN A 107 22.10 9.15 -16.46
CA ASN A 107 22.06 8.27 -17.64
C ASN A 107 22.88 6.98 -17.47
N ILE A 108 22.83 6.38 -16.28
CA ILE A 108 23.49 5.10 -15.98
C ILE A 108 22.50 3.98 -16.31
N GLU A 109 22.90 3.08 -17.20
CA GLU A 109 22.12 1.88 -17.51
C GLU A 109 22.27 0.86 -16.38
N LEU A 110 21.13 0.40 -15.84
CA LEU A 110 21.08 -0.63 -14.82
C LEU A 110 20.94 -2.02 -15.46
N ASP A 111 21.72 -2.96 -14.99
CA ASP A 111 21.59 -4.35 -15.40
C ASP A 111 20.48 -5.04 -14.56
N GLY A 112 19.24 -4.85 -15.01
CA GLY A 112 18.04 -5.38 -14.36
C GLY A 112 17.35 -4.43 -13.39
N ALA A 113 16.33 -4.92 -12.72
CA ALA A 113 15.54 -4.14 -11.77
C ALA A 113 16.22 -4.08 -10.39
N VAL A 114 16.32 -2.89 -9.81
CA VAL A 114 17.02 -2.65 -8.53
C VAL A 114 16.30 -3.34 -7.35
N ASP A 115 15.00 -3.55 -7.44
CA ASP A 115 14.22 -4.26 -6.42
C ASP A 115 14.62 -5.75 -6.24
N ALA A 116 15.32 -6.32 -7.23
CA ALA A 116 15.90 -7.67 -7.16
C ALA A 116 17.27 -7.72 -6.47
N TRP A 117 17.88 -6.57 -6.18
CA TRP A 117 19.20 -6.51 -5.55
C TRP A 117 19.13 -6.84 -4.07
N THR A 118 20.24 -7.38 -3.55
CA THR A 118 20.43 -7.56 -2.09
C THR A 118 20.68 -6.20 -1.41
N GLN A 119 20.39 -6.11 -0.12
CA GLN A 119 20.68 -4.91 0.68
C GLN A 119 22.16 -4.49 0.59
N GLU A 120 23.07 -5.48 0.56
CA GLU A 120 24.50 -5.25 0.44
C GLU A 120 24.87 -4.66 -0.93
N GLN A 121 24.28 -5.17 -2.01
CA GLN A 121 24.48 -4.61 -3.36
C GLN A 121 23.98 -3.17 -3.45
N MET A 122 22.78 -2.90 -2.94
CA MET A 122 22.22 -1.53 -2.91
C MET A 122 23.12 -0.59 -2.10
N LYS A 123 23.57 -1.03 -0.92
CA LYS A 123 24.44 -0.23 -0.06
C LYS A 123 25.77 0.07 -0.73
N ASN A 124 26.43 -0.94 -1.28
CA ASN A 124 27.71 -0.78 -1.98
C ASN A 124 27.56 0.20 -3.15
N PHE A 125 26.50 0.09 -3.94
CA PHE A 125 26.25 0.99 -5.05
C PHE A 125 26.05 2.45 -4.59
N ILE A 126 25.30 2.66 -3.50
CA ILE A 126 25.09 3.99 -2.90
C ILE A 126 26.40 4.58 -2.40
N ASP A 127 27.24 3.78 -1.74
CA ASP A 127 28.49 4.22 -1.16
C ASP A 127 29.57 4.45 -2.25
N GLU A 128 29.67 3.59 -3.26
CA GLU A 128 30.62 3.73 -4.37
C GLU A 128 30.33 4.96 -5.24
N ASN A 129 29.06 5.23 -5.52
CA ASN A 129 28.63 6.38 -6.33
C ASN A 129 28.43 7.65 -5.50
N GLN A 130 28.66 7.61 -4.18
CA GLN A 130 28.47 8.75 -3.26
C GLN A 130 27.12 9.44 -3.45
N ILE A 131 26.05 8.64 -3.59
CA ILE A 131 24.72 9.15 -3.92
C ILE A 131 24.25 10.13 -2.84
N PRO A 132 23.90 11.38 -3.21
CA PRO A 132 23.50 12.38 -2.24
C PRO A 132 22.06 12.13 -1.76
N CYS A 133 21.77 12.54 -0.53
CA CYS A 133 20.41 12.56 -0.02
C CYS A 133 19.53 13.50 -0.86
N PRO A 134 18.37 13.04 -1.37
CA PRO A 134 17.48 13.86 -2.19
C PRO A 134 17.01 15.16 -1.50
N THR A 135 16.97 15.19 -0.18
CA THR A 135 16.48 16.36 0.57
C THR A 135 17.60 17.31 0.96
N CYS A 136 18.71 16.83 1.52
CA CYS A 136 19.75 17.71 2.08
C CYS A 136 21.06 17.69 1.27
N GLY A 137 21.20 16.86 0.23
CA GLY A 137 22.36 16.78 -0.62
C GLY A 137 23.62 16.14 0.02
N LYS A 138 23.56 15.66 1.24
CA LYS A 138 24.68 15.03 1.92
C LYS A 138 24.66 13.51 1.74
N HIS A 139 25.82 12.90 1.64
CA HIS A 139 25.95 11.45 1.62
C HIS A 139 26.24 10.93 3.03
N ASP A 140 25.20 10.59 3.78
CA ASP A 140 25.32 10.01 5.12
C ASP A 140 24.06 9.24 5.48
N PHE A 141 23.98 7.99 5.04
CA PHE A 141 22.84 7.12 5.26
C PHE A 141 23.10 6.07 6.34
N THR A 142 22.02 5.59 6.94
CA THR A 142 22.04 4.39 7.79
C THR A 142 22.18 3.14 6.93
N ASP A 143 22.38 1.99 7.60
CA ASP A 143 22.26 0.70 6.93
C ASP A 143 20.82 0.50 6.42
N ILE A 144 20.69 -0.21 5.30
CA ILE A 144 19.42 -0.55 4.69
C ILE A 144 18.73 -1.62 5.52
N ARG A 145 17.46 -1.42 5.86
CA ARG A 145 16.64 -2.36 6.62
C ARG A 145 15.39 -2.72 5.83
N GLN A 146 15.04 -4.00 5.80
CA GLN A 146 13.76 -4.43 5.25
C GLN A 146 12.63 -4.06 6.20
N PHE A 147 11.69 -3.31 5.69
CA PHE A 147 10.49 -2.91 6.43
C PHE A 147 9.28 -3.58 5.83
N ASN A 148 8.66 -4.50 6.58
CA ASN A 148 7.44 -5.15 6.13
C ASN A 148 6.28 -4.14 6.09
N LEU A 149 5.63 -4.04 4.92
CA LEU A 149 4.57 -3.07 4.66
C LEU A 149 3.21 -3.48 5.21
N MET A 150 3.07 -4.68 5.74
CA MET A 150 1.82 -5.15 6.32
C MET A 150 1.59 -4.54 7.71
N PHE A 151 0.42 -3.95 7.89
CA PHE A 151 -0.01 -3.49 9.20
C PHE A 151 -0.29 -4.68 10.12
N LYS A 152 0.56 -4.85 11.12
CA LYS A 152 0.43 -5.87 12.16
C LYS A 152 -0.49 -5.38 13.28
N THR A 153 -1.37 -6.24 13.75
CA THR A 153 -2.19 -6.03 14.94
C THR A 153 -2.42 -7.36 15.67
N PHE A 154 -3.18 -7.34 16.75
CA PHE A 154 -3.47 -8.52 17.55
C PHE A 154 -4.97 -8.71 17.68
N GLN A 155 -5.43 -9.96 17.65
CA GLN A 155 -6.81 -10.33 17.88
C GLN A 155 -6.92 -10.99 19.25
N GLY A 156 -7.57 -10.32 20.18
CA GLY A 156 -7.68 -10.77 21.57
C GLY A 156 -7.00 -9.83 22.57
N VAL A 157 -6.83 -10.29 23.80
CA VAL A 157 -6.32 -9.48 24.93
C VAL A 157 -4.80 -9.58 25.13
N THR A 158 -4.15 -10.51 24.46
CA THR A 158 -2.70 -10.74 24.59
C THR A 158 -1.97 -10.51 23.27
N GLU A 159 -0.84 -9.81 23.35
CA GLU A 159 0.04 -9.53 22.22
C GLU A 159 1.06 -10.67 22.03
N ASP A 160 0.58 -11.84 21.64
CA ASP A 160 1.42 -13.00 21.38
C ASP A 160 1.41 -13.39 19.89
N ALA A 161 2.32 -14.29 19.52
CA ALA A 161 2.48 -14.73 18.13
C ALA A 161 1.23 -15.47 17.59
N LYS A 162 0.44 -16.09 18.48
CA LYS A 162 -0.77 -16.84 18.09
C LYS A 162 -1.92 -15.91 17.74
N ASN A 163 -1.94 -14.73 18.38
CA ASN A 163 -2.98 -13.73 18.21
C ASN A 163 -2.61 -12.66 17.16
N THR A 164 -1.43 -12.77 16.56
CA THR A 164 -0.97 -11.85 15.54
C THR A 164 -1.78 -11.99 14.27
N VAL A 165 -2.37 -10.90 13.81
CA VAL A 165 -3.08 -10.78 12.53
C VAL A 165 -2.60 -9.54 11.78
N TYR A 166 -2.91 -9.49 10.51
CA TYR A 166 -2.49 -8.40 9.63
C TYR A 166 -3.70 -7.80 8.92
N LEU A 167 -3.71 -6.47 8.79
CA LEU A 167 -4.64 -5.81 7.89
C LEU A 167 -4.24 -6.18 6.45
N ARG A 168 -5.23 -6.47 5.60
CA ARG A 168 -4.95 -6.80 4.20
C ARG A 168 -4.23 -5.65 3.50
N PRO A 169 -3.10 -5.89 2.81
CA PRO A 169 -2.40 -4.88 2.03
C PRO A 169 -3.09 -4.62 0.68
N GLU A 170 -3.82 -5.62 0.18
CA GLU A 170 -4.56 -5.57 -1.09
C GLU A 170 -5.82 -6.44 -1.04
N THR A 171 -6.67 -6.35 -2.04
CA THR A 171 -7.96 -7.06 -2.09
C THR A 171 -7.93 -8.39 -2.83
N ALA A 172 -6.86 -8.69 -3.57
CA ALA A 172 -6.78 -9.85 -4.45
C ALA A 172 -6.95 -11.19 -3.70
N GLN A 173 -6.31 -11.36 -2.55
CA GLN A 173 -6.39 -12.61 -1.78
C GLN A 173 -7.79 -12.91 -1.28
N GLY A 174 -8.58 -11.86 -0.98
CA GLY A 174 -9.99 -12.01 -0.66
C GLY A 174 -10.80 -12.67 -1.78
N ILE A 175 -10.45 -12.37 -3.03
CA ILE A 175 -11.05 -13.02 -4.21
C ILE A 175 -10.69 -14.51 -4.24
N PHE A 176 -9.41 -14.82 -4.12
CA PHE A 176 -8.93 -16.21 -4.21
C PHE A 176 -9.49 -17.12 -3.11
N VAL A 177 -9.46 -16.66 -1.84
CA VAL A 177 -9.96 -17.48 -0.73
C VAL A 177 -11.47 -17.69 -0.77
N ASN A 178 -12.23 -16.78 -1.39
CA ASN A 178 -13.68 -16.87 -1.51
C ASN A 178 -14.15 -17.44 -2.85
N PHE A 179 -13.27 -17.75 -3.77
CA PHE A 179 -13.64 -18.21 -5.10
C PHE A 179 -14.64 -19.38 -5.09
N LYS A 180 -14.31 -20.46 -4.37
CA LYS A 180 -15.19 -21.64 -4.27
C LYS A 180 -16.53 -21.33 -3.57
N ASN A 181 -16.52 -20.44 -2.56
CA ASN A 181 -17.73 -20.03 -1.87
C ASN A 181 -18.67 -19.30 -2.83
N VAL A 182 -18.15 -18.35 -3.57
CA VAL A 182 -18.93 -17.54 -4.53
C VAL A 182 -19.40 -18.41 -5.71
N GLN A 183 -18.53 -19.28 -6.25
CA GLN A 183 -18.91 -20.22 -7.31
C GLN A 183 -20.14 -21.08 -6.90
N ARG A 184 -20.09 -21.63 -5.69
CA ARG A 184 -21.16 -22.48 -5.15
C ARG A 184 -22.47 -21.69 -4.94
N THR A 185 -22.36 -20.49 -4.39
CA THR A 185 -23.54 -19.69 -4.01
C THR A 185 -24.18 -18.95 -5.19
N SER A 186 -23.37 -18.48 -6.14
CA SER A 186 -23.88 -17.80 -7.33
C SER A 186 -24.47 -18.73 -8.38
N ARG A 187 -24.18 -20.04 -8.30
CA ARG A 187 -24.60 -21.06 -9.27
C ARG A 187 -24.25 -20.71 -10.73
N LYS A 188 -23.31 -19.82 -10.94
CA LYS A 188 -22.85 -19.42 -12.28
C LYS A 188 -21.84 -20.43 -12.84
N LYS A 189 -21.88 -20.63 -14.16
CA LYS A 189 -20.86 -21.40 -14.86
C LYS A 189 -19.61 -20.54 -15.05
N ILE A 190 -18.44 -21.19 -15.02
CA ILE A 190 -17.19 -20.54 -15.38
C ILE A 190 -17.13 -20.43 -16.93
N PRO A 191 -16.66 -19.35 -17.52
CA PRO A 191 -15.95 -18.22 -16.87
C PRO A 191 -16.89 -17.19 -16.24
N CYS A 192 -16.59 -16.79 -15.01
CA CYS A 192 -17.22 -15.70 -14.29
C CYS A 192 -16.13 -14.90 -13.58
N LEU A 193 -16.21 -13.59 -13.65
CA LEU A 193 -15.23 -12.72 -13.00
C LEU A 193 -15.74 -12.29 -11.61
N LEU A 194 -14.86 -12.41 -10.61
CA LEU A 194 -15.14 -12.03 -9.25
C LEU A 194 -14.45 -10.69 -8.96
N TYR A 195 -15.22 -9.70 -8.48
CA TYR A 195 -14.71 -8.37 -8.11
C TYR A 195 -14.93 -8.07 -6.64
N THR A 196 -13.98 -7.40 -6.03
CA THR A 196 -14.12 -6.82 -4.69
C THR A 196 -14.52 -5.35 -4.76
N SER A 197 -15.16 -4.86 -3.71
CA SER A 197 -15.35 -3.42 -3.53
C SER A 197 -13.98 -2.75 -3.37
N PRO A 198 -13.72 -1.58 -4.01
CA PRO A 198 -12.46 -0.87 -3.86
C PRO A 198 -12.24 -0.51 -2.39
N SER A 199 -11.03 -0.78 -1.92
CA SER A 199 -10.57 -0.38 -0.60
C SER A 199 -10.15 1.09 -0.62
N PRO A 200 -10.19 1.81 0.50
CA PRO A 200 -9.61 3.15 0.58
C PRO A 200 -8.09 3.21 0.29
N ARG A 201 -7.44 2.07 0.18
CA ARG A 201 -6.01 1.94 -0.15
C ARG A 201 -5.73 1.55 -1.60
N ASP A 202 -6.77 1.18 -2.37
CA ASP A 202 -6.64 0.78 -3.77
C ASP A 202 -6.76 1.98 -4.70
#